data_e54e10e34a9fc2a6482f353eefb6e7fb
#
_entry.id   e54e10e34a9fc2a6482f353eefb6e7fb
#
_cell.length_a   1.000
_cell.length_b   1.000
_cell.length_c   1.000
_cell.angle_alpha   90.00
_cell.angle_beta   90.00
_cell.angle_gamma   90.00
#
_symmetry.space_group_name_H-M   'P 1'
#
loop_
_entity.id
_entity.type
_entity.pdbx_description
1 polymer ?
#
loop_
_entity_poly.entity_id
_entity_poly.type
_entity_poly.pdbx_seq_one_letter_code
_entity_poly.pdbx_strand_id
1 'polypeptide(L)'
;MGAMAGSEPMVDDLGAEVPVVRPVRRVVSLVPSLTEAIAATHPELLIAATDWCTHPPGLAVPRVRGTKNPDLRRIAELAPDLVVCNQEENRRIDVERLRAARIPVWVTRIRTLDEAFAALTRLFVVALGTERPSWLPAAEQVWAAPPPEPLRGAVIPVWRNPWMVVGRDTFTGDLARRLGLRLVHADRPNRYPKVSERELVEGVEIAVLPDEPYVFTEFDGPAAFPGIPVALVSGRDLTWYGPSLLTARTTLTDQLTRARHQPAARPGEIPR
;
A
#
# COMPACT_ATOMS: atom_id res chain seq x y z
N MET A 1 3.98 46.06 -16.86
CA MET A 1 4.35 44.77 -17.46
C MET A 1 4.96 43.92 -16.34
N GLY A 2 4.10 43.26 -15.55
CA GLY A 2 4.52 42.43 -14.44
C GLY A 2 5.05 41.10 -14.99
N ALA A 3 6.28 40.77 -14.63
CA ALA A 3 6.85 39.46 -14.89
C ALA A 3 5.99 38.42 -14.15
N MET A 4 5.33 37.56 -14.90
CA MET A 4 4.74 36.35 -14.38
C MET A 4 5.89 35.51 -13.81
N ALA A 5 5.99 35.46 -12.49
CA ALA A 5 6.89 34.52 -11.82
C ALA A 5 6.51 33.12 -12.34
N GLY A 6 7.37 32.52 -13.14
CA GLY A 6 7.19 31.17 -13.62
C GLY A 6 7.16 30.25 -12.39
N SER A 7 6.00 29.71 -12.07
CA SER A 7 5.91 28.64 -11.08
C SER A 7 6.76 27.47 -11.59
N GLU A 8 7.65 26.96 -10.76
CA GLU A 8 8.39 25.74 -11.10
C GLU A 8 7.41 24.66 -11.55
N PRO A 9 7.75 23.90 -12.60
CA PRO A 9 6.88 22.86 -13.09
C PRO A 9 6.63 21.83 -11.98
N MET A 10 5.35 21.53 -11.73
CA MET A 10 4.96 20.53 -10.76
C MET A 10 5.31 19.15 -11.31
N VAL A 11 6.15 18.40 -10.60
CA VAL A 11 6.58 17.05 -10.99
C VAL A 11 6.13 16.01 -9.96
N ASP A 12 5.68 14.85 -10.44
CA ASP A 12 5.31 13.73 -9.59
C ASP A 12 6.55 12.99 -9.04
N ASP A 13 6.35 11.89 -8.29
CA ASP A 13 7.46 11.15 -7.69
C ASP A 13 8.26 10.33 -8.71
N LEU A 14 7.81 10.25 -9.96
CA LEU A 14 8.54 9.65 -11.08
C LEU A 14 9.28 10.70 -11.95
N GLY A 15 9.20 11.98 -11.56
CA GLY A 15 9.81 13.08 -12.30
C GLY A 15 9.03 13.54 -13.54
N ALA A 16 7.79 13.10 -13.70
CA ALA A 16 6.95 13.56 -14.80
C ALA A 16 6.24 14.86 -14.44
N GLU A 17 6.22 15.82 -15.39
CA GLU A 17 5.46 17.06 -15.25
C GLU A 17 3.96 16.77 -15.20
N VAL A 18 3.27 17.42 -14.27
CA VAL A 18 1.81 17.29 -14.08
C VAL A 18 1.17 18.66 -14.28
N PRO A 19 0.46 18.88 -15.40
CA PRO A 19 -0.12 20.17 -15.74
C PRO A 19 -1.45 20.40 -15.01
N VAL A 20 -1.40 20.60 -13.69
CA VAL A 20 -2.58 20.80 -12.85
C VAL A 20 -3.01 22.26 -12.89
N VAL A 21 -4.30 22.48 -13.16
CA VAL A 21 -4.94 23.80 -13.02
C VAL A 21 -5.46 23.96 -11.60
N ARG A 22 -5.10 25.05 -10.96
CA ARG A 22 -5.53 25.35 -9.59
C ARG A 22 -6.75 26.26 -9.54
N PRO A 23 -7.58 26.16 -8.52
CA PRO A 23 -7.53 25.18 -7.41
C PRO A 23 -7.99 23.77 -7.84
N VAL A 24 -7.36 22.73 -7.30
CA VAL A 24 -7.82 21.34 -7.47
C VAL A 24 -9.10 21.14 -6.64
N ARG A 25 -10.15 20.68 -7.30
CA ARG A 25 -11.47 20.43 -6.68
C ARG A 25 -12.05 19.07 -7.02
N ARG A 26 -11.51 18.40 -8.03
CA ARG A 26 -12.06 17.17 -8.61
C ARG A 26 -10.96 16.12 -8.72
N VAL A 27 -10.88 15.25 -7.73
CA VAL A 27 -9.84 14.21 -7.66
C VAL A 27 -10.47 12.84 -7.88
N VAL A 28 -9.89 12.06 -8.79
CA VAL A 28 -10.14 10.63 -8.92
C VAL A 28 -8.97 9.89 -8.30
N SER A 29 -9.24 9.01 -7.34
CA SER A 29 -8.19 8.21 -6.72
C SER A 29 -8.23 6.76 -7.19
N LEU A 30 -7.09 6.26 -7.70
CA LEU A 30 -6.95 4.88 -8.17
C LEU A 30 -6.21 3.98 -7.16
N VAL A 31 -6.02 4.45 -5.92
CA VAL A 31 -5.22 3.77 -4.88
C VAL A 31 -5.98 3.78 -3.55
N PRO A 32 -6.25 2.62 -2.94
CA PRO A 32 -7.01 2.54 -1.70
C PRO A 32 -6.44 3.40 -0.57
N SER A 33 -5.14 3.30 -0.27
CA SER A 33 -4.49 4.06 0.79
C SER A 33 -4.50 5.58 0.55
N LEU A 34 -4.31 6.04 -0.70
CA LEU A 34 -4.41 7.46 -1.06
C LEU A 34 -5.85 7.96 -0.98
N THR A 35 -6.82 7.12 -1.35
CA THR A 35 -8.25 7.42 -1.19
C THR A 35 -8.59 7.65 0.28
N GLU A 36 -8.15 6.77 1.16
CA GLU A 36 -8.35 6.91 2.60
C GLU A 36 -7.69 8.20 3.12
N ALA A 37 -6.46 8.48 2.72
CA ALA A 37 -5.73 9.68 3.13
C ALA A 37 -6.46 10.97 2.71
N ILE A 38 -6.94 11.04 1.45
CA ILE A 38 -7.69 12.20 0.95
C ILE A 38 -9.05 12.29 1.64
N ALA A 39 -9.78 11.17 1.78
CA ALA A 39 -11.09 11.16 2.43
C ALA A 39 -11.04 11.57 3.91
N ALA A 40 -9.97 11.23 4.61
CA ALA A 40 -9.78 11.63 6.00
C ALA A 40 -9.39 13.11 6.18
N THR A 41 -8.95 13.78 5.12
CA THR A 41 -8.43 15.15 5.20
C THR A 41 -9.32 16.13 4.41
N HIS A 42 -9.66 15.79 3.17
CA HIS A 42 -10.40 16.61 2.22
C HIS A 42 -11.39 15.73 1.42
N PRO A 43 -12.43 15.15 2.08
CA PRO A 43 -13.40 14.27 1.40
C PRO A 43 -14.11 14.95 0.24
N GLU A 44 -14.30 16.27 0.31
CA GLU A 44 -14.96 17.08 -0.72
C GLU A 44 -14.21 17.11 -2.06
N LEU A 45 -12.91 16.79 -2.07
CA LEU A 45 -12.13 16.72 -3.30
C LEU A 45 -12.38 15.43 -4.09
N LEU A 46 -12.77 14.34 -3.42
CA LEU A 46 -12.95 13.04 -4.05
C LEU A 46 -14.24 12.98 -4.86
N ILE A 47 -14.12 12.84 -6.18
CA ILE A 47 -15.26 12.67 -7.08
C ILE A 47 -15.44 11.24 -7.59
N ALA A 48 -14.42 10.40 -7.50
CA ALA A 48 -14.51 8.96 -7.78
C ALA A 48 -13.32 8.20 -7.19
N ALA A 49 -13.50 6.88 -7.02
CA ALA A 49 -12.47 5.97 -6.52
C ALA A 49 -12.61 4.57 -7.13
N THR A 50 -11.61 3.70 -6.98
CA THR A 50 -11.73 2.30 -7.42
C THR A 50 -12.65 1.49 -6.50
N ASP A 51 -13.06 0.30 -6.97
CA ASP A 51 -13.89 -0.64 -6.20
C ASP A 51 -13.19 -1.12 -4.92
N TRP A 52 -11.84 -1.12 -4.93
CA TRP A 52 -11.00 -1.53 -3.81
C TRP A 52 -10.79 -0.43 -2.75
N CYS A 53 -11.25 0.78 -3.00
CA CYS A 53 -11.20 1.89 -2.04
C CYS A 53 -12.34 1.75 -1.01
N THR A 54 -12.20 0.81 -0.10
CA THR A 54 -13.23 0.44 0.90
C THR A 54 -13.19 1.29 2.16
N HIS A 55 -12.16 2.12 2.33
CA HIS A 55 -12.00 3.02 3.47
C HIS A 55 -11.97 4.49 3.02
N PRO A 56 -12.62 5.38 3.82
CA PRO A 56 -13.45 5.05 4.97
C PRO A 56 -14.71 4.27 4.57
N PRO A 57 -15.25 3.46 5.48
CA PRO A 57 -16.54 2.81 5.24
C PRO A 57 -17.61 3.85 4.87
N GLY A 58 -18.44 3.53 3.88
CA GLY A 58 -19.50 4.44 3.45
C GLY A 58 -19.07 5.58 2.52
N LEU A 59 -17.84 5.56 1.97
CA LEU A 59 -17.40 6.53 0.97
C LEU A 59 -18.32 6.49 -0.26
N ALA A 60 -19.22 7.48 -0.37
CA ALA A 60 -20.27 7.58 -1.38
C ALA A 60 -19.80 8.35 -2.61
N VAL A 61 -18.85 7.78 -3.36
CA VAL A 61 -18.38 8.34 -4.64
C VAL A 61 -18.54 7.32 -5.77
N PRO A 62 -18.74 7.76 -7.02
CA PRO A 62 -18.73 6.91 -8.20
C PRO A 62 -17.51 5.96 -8.24
N ARG A 63 -17.73 4.72 -8.70
CA ARG A 63 -16.67 3.71 -8.81
C ARG A 63 -16.19 3.62 -10.25
N VAL A 64 -14.85 3.46 -10.39
CA VAL A 64 -14.16 3.40 -11.68
C VAL A 64 -13.41 2.08 -11.86
N ARG A 65 -13.99 0.97 -11.40
CA ARG A 65 -13.43 -0.39 -11.44
C ARG A 65 -12.16 -0.55 -10.58
N GLY A 66 -11.33 -1.56 -10.91
CA GLY A 66 -10.18 -1.93 -10.10
C GLY A 66 -8.90 -1.11 -10.38
N THR A 67 -7.92 -1.20 -9.46
CA THR A 67 -6.62 -0.51 -9.55
C THR A 67 -5.82 -0.91 -10.79
N LYS A 68 -5.92 -2.19 -11.22
CA LYS A 68 -5.21 -2.72 -12.40
C LYS A 68 -6.01 -2.66 -13.70
N ASN A 69 -7.28 -2.28 -13.63
CA ASN A 69 -8.17 -2.18 -14.80
C ASN A 69 -9.20 -1.05 -14.63
N PRO A 70 -8.77 0.19 -14.39
CA PRO A 70 -9.67 1.32 -14.20
C PRO A 70 -10.47 1.61 -15.47
N ASP A 71 -11.68 2.14 -15.30
CA ASP A 71 -12.51 2.59 -16.41
C ASP A 71 -12.06 3.98 -16.89
N LEU A 72 -11.09 4.01 -17.80
CA LEU A 72 -10.48 5.27 -18.30
C LEU A 72 -11.51 6.16 -19.00
N ARG A 73 -12.53 5.57 -19.66
CA ARG A 73 -13.60 6.35 -20.30
C ARG A 73 -14.43 7.05 -19.23
N ARG A 74 -14.83 6.34 -18.20
CA ARG A 74 -15.59 6.91 -17.08
C ARG A 74 -14.80 7.99 -16.35
N ILE A 75 -13.49 7.80 -16.19
CA ILE A 75 -12.61 8.83 -15.59
C ILE A 75 -12.61 10.09 -16.47
N ALA A 76 -12.48 9.95 -17.78
CA ALA A 76 -12.51 11.10 -18.69
C ALA A 76 -13.86 11.83 -18.68
N GLU A 77 -14.99 11.11 -18.65
CA GLU A 77 -16.34 11.69 -18.53
C GLU A 77 -16.53 12.50 -17.23
N LEU A 78 -15.86 12.07 -16.16
CA LEU A 78 -15.87 12.78 -14.88
C LEU A 78 -15.08 14.09 -14.90
N ALA A 79 -14.26 14.34 -15.92
CA ALA A 79 -13.44 15.55 -16.07
C ALA A 79 -12.71 15.93 -14.77
N PRO A 80 -11.82 15.09 -14.23
CA PRO A 80 -11.08 15.39 -13.01
C PRO A 80 -10.02 16.47 -13.25
N ASP A 81 -9.76 17.28 -12.23
CA ASP A 81 -8.60 18.18 -12.21
C ASP A 81 -7.31 17.40 -11.99
N LEU A 82 -7.40 16.24 -11.30
CA LEU A 82 -6.27 15.38 -10.98
C LEU A 82 -6.71 13.93 -10.78
N VAL A 83 -5.93 13.01 -11.36
CA VAL A 83 -6.00 11.57 -11.04
C VAL A 83 -4.79 11.21 -10.18
N VAL A 84 -4.99 10.56 -9.03
CA VAL A 84 -3.89 10.10 -8.19
C VAL A 84 -3.68 8.59 -8.33
N CYS A 85 -2.41 8.22 -8.54
CA CYS A 85 -1.95 6.88 -8.83
C CYS A 85 -0.74 6.52 -7.97
N ASN A 86 -0.40 5.23 -7.93
CA ASN A 86 0.85 4.73 -7.37
C ASN A 86 1.56 3.81 -8.37
N GLN A 87 2.87 3.88 -8.43
CA GLN A 87 3.70 3.12 -9.37
C GLN A 87 3.49 1.60 -9.26
N GLU A 88 3.23 1.09 -8.05
CA GLU A 88 3.04 -0.33 -7.79
C GLU A 88 1.61 -0.79 -8.04
N GLU A 89 0.65 0.04 -7.67
CA GLU A 89 -0.78 -0.27 -7.71
C GLU A 89 -1.36 -0.20 -9.13
N ASN A 90 -0.92 0.76 -9.92
CA ASN A 90 -1.53 1.06 -11.21
C ASN A 90 -0.62 0.64 -12.37
N ARG A 91 -1.22 0.26 -13.50
CA ARG A 91 -0.46 -0.11 -14.69
C ARG A 91 0.05 1.15 -15.40
N ARG A 92 1.31 1.15 -15.80
CA ARG A 92 1.95 2.24 -16.53
C ARG A 92 1.15 2.63 -17.79
N ILE A 93 0.64 1.65 -18.54
CA ILE A 93 -0.13 1.90 -19.77
C ILE A 93 -1.42 2.71 -19.51
N ASP A 94 -2.07 2.53 -18.36
CA ASP A 94 -3.28 3.27 -18.02
C ASP A 94 -2.94 4.72 -17.65
N VAL A 95 -1.84 4.95 -16.94
CA VAL A 95 -1.31 6.30 -16.64
C VAL A 95 -0.96 7.03 -17.95
N GLU A 96 -0.26 6.36 -18.88
CA GLU A 96 0.11 6.94 -20.18
C GLU A 96 -1.14 7.31 -21.01
N ARG A 97 -2.17 6.47 -21.00
CA ARG A 97 -3.44 6.75 -21.71
C ARG A 97 -4.20 7.94 -21.11
N LEU A 98 -4.24 8.07 -19.78
CA LEU A 98 -4.84 9.24 -19.13
C LEU A 98 -4.10 10.51 -19.49
N ARG A 99 -2.75 10.51 -19.46
CA ARG A 99 -1.92 11.64 -19.85
C ARG A 99 -2.10 12.01 -21.33
N ALA A 100 -2.18 11.00 -22.23
CA ALA A 100 -2.46 11.23 -23.65
C ALA A 100 -3.85 11.85 -23.87
N ALA A 101 -4.82 11.57 -23.00
CA ALA A 101 -6.13 12.22 -22.98
C ALA A 101 -6.11 13.62 -22.31
N ARG A 102 -4.92 14.17 -22.00
CA ARG A 102 -4.70 15.45 -21.31
C ARG A 102 -5.31 15.52 -19.90
N ILE A 103 -5.46 14.39 -19.24
CA ILE A 103 -5.88 14.33 -17.85
C ILE A 103 -4.62 14.40 -16.99
N PRO A 104 -4.51 15.36 -16.04
CA PRO A 104 -3.39 15.42 -15.12
C PRO A 104 -3.34 14.18 -14.23
N VAL A 105 -2.16 13.52 -14.15
CA VAL A 105 -1.96 12.31 -13.35
C VAL A 105 -0.75 12.48 -12.45
N TRP A 106 -0.96 12.42 -11.16
CA TRP A 106 0.08 12.37 -10.13
C TRP A 106 0.36 10.93 -9.76
N VAL A 107 1.60 10.50 -9.92
CA VAL A 107 2.02 9.12 -9.57
C VAL A 107 2.94 9.18 -8.36
N THR A 108 2.54 8.53 -7.26
CA THR A 108 3.39 8.33 -6.09
C THR A 108 4.30 7.12 -6.28
N ARG A 109 5.51 7.20 -5.68
CA ARG A 109 6.44 6.07 -5.57
C ARG A 109 6.81 5.88 -4.11
N ILE A 110 6.39 4.75 -3.53
CA ILE A 110 6.51 4.49 -2.11
C ILE A 110 7.05 3.08 -1.89
N ARG A 111 8.25 2.98 -1.30
CA ARG A 111 8.93 1.72 -0.99
C ARG A 111 9.32 1.61 0.48
N THR A 112 9.36 2.75 1.17
CA THR A 112 9.68 2.84 2.59
C THR A 112 8.64 3.71 3.29
N LEU A 113 8.61 3.63 4.60
CA LEU A 113 7.75 4.48 5.42
C LEU A 113 8.14 5.96 5.31
N ASP A 114 9.45 6.25 5.22
CA ASP A 114 9.92 7.63 5.06
C ASP A 114 9.52 8.19 3.67
N GLU A 115 9.61 7.36 2.62
CA GLU A 115 9.07 7.72 1.30
C GLU A 115 7.55 7.93 1.35
N ALA A 116 6.80 7.14 2.15
CA ALA A 116 5.36 7.33 2.31
C ALA A 116 5.02 8.70 2.92
N PHE A 117 5.69 9.08 3.99
CA PHE A 117 5.49 10.38 4.62
C PHE A 117 5.85 11.55 3.70
N ALA A 118 6.95 11.42 2.96
CA ALA A 118 7.38 12.42 1.96
C ALA A 118 6.37 12.51 0.81
N ALA A 119 5.96 11.38 0.23
CA ALA A 119 5.01 11.32 -0.88
C ALA A 119 3.63 11.87 -0.49
N LEU A 120 3.13 11.55 0.70
CA LEU A 120 1.88 12.10 1.24
C LEU A 120 1.99 13.62 1.45
N THR A 121 3.08 14.10 2.02
CA THR A 121 3.30 15.54 2.15
C THR A 121 3.27 16.23 0.79
N ARG A 122 3.97 15.69 -0.22
CA ARG A 122 3.98 16.23 -1.57
C ARG A 122 2.60 16.14 -2.24
N LEU A 123 1.87 15.04 -2.05
CA LEU A 123 0.52 14.89 -2.59
C LEU A 123 -0.40 16.02 -2.08
N PHE A 124 -0.44 16.27 -0.78
CA PHE A 124 -1.32 17.30 -0.22
C PHE A 124 -0.83 18.70 -0.54
N VAL A 125 0.42 19.00 -0.24
CA VAL A 125 0.94 20.38 -0.36
C VAL A 125 1.20 20.75 -1.82
N VAL A 126 1.84 19.88 -2.61
CA VAL A 126 2.25 20.19 -3.97
C VAL A 126 1.16 19.83 -4.97
N ALA A 127 0.60 18.62 -4.96
CA ALA A 127 -0.35 18.20 -5.98
C ALA A 127 -1.76 18.79 -5.75
N LEU A 128 -2.30 18.63 -4.54
CA LEU A 128 -3.65 19.11 -4.20
C LEU A 128 -3.65 20.64 -3.88
N GLY A 129 -2.54 21.20 -3.42
CA GLY A 129 -2.44 22.61 -3.03
C GLY A 129 -3.16 22.92 -1.73
N THR A 130 -3.19 21.94 -0.82
CA THR A 130 -3.80 22.01 0.52
C THR A 130 -2.71 22.06 1.59
N GLU A 131 -3.12 22.17 2.83
CA GLU A 131 -2.19 22.05 3.97
C GLU A 131 -1.78 20.57 4.17
N ARG A 132 -0.64 20.39 4.83
CA ARG A 132 -0.18 19.06 5.26
C ARG A 132 -1.21 18.46 6.23
N PRO A 133 -1.65 17.19 6.04
CA PRO A 133 -2.63 16.57 6.92
C PRO A 133 -2.22 16.61 8.40
N SER A 134 -3.12 16.98 9.29
CA SER A 134 -2.85 17.10 10.73
C SER A 134 -2.50 15.76 11.40
N TRP A 135 -2.96 14.63 10.84
CA TRP A 135 -2.65 13.29 11.33
C TRP A 135 -1.24 12.81 10.96
N LEU A 136 -0.61 13.39 9.93
CA LEU A 136 0.66 12.91 9.40
C LEU A 136 1.84 13.05 10.37
N PRO A 137 2.04 14.19 11.07
CA PRO A 137 3.07 14.30 12.10
C PRO A 137 2.91 13.29 13.25
N ALA A 138 1.67 13.00 13.65
CA ALA A 138 1.42 12.00 14.69
C ALA A 138 1.77 10.57 14.20
N ALA A 139 1.47 10.24 12.96
CA ALA A 139 1.90 8.97 12.35
C ALA A 139 3.43 8.86 12.28
N GLU A 140 4.13 9.92 11.88
CA GLU A 140 5.61 9.95 11.89
C GLU A 140 6.15 9.67 13.30
N GLN A 141 5.57 10.28 14.33
CA GLN A 141 5.97 10.05 15.71
C GLN A 141 5.75 8.62 16.19
N VAL A 142 4.63 7.99 15.82
CA VAL A 142 4.34 6.57 16.13
C VAL A 142 5.46 5.66 15.61
N TRP A 143 6.00 5.98 14.44
CA TRP A 143 7.01 5.16 13.76
C TRP A 143 8.46 5.63 13.94
N ALA A 144 8.71 6.67 14.72
CA ALA A 144 10.05 7.22 14.96
C ALA A 144 10.96 6.30 15.79
N ALA A 145 10.39 5.41 16.62
CA ALA A 145 11.18 4.49 17.42
C ALA A 145 11.89 3.46 16.54
N PRO A 146 13.16 3.14 16.86
CA PRO A 146 13.93 2.13 16.11
C PRO A 146 13.24 0.77 16.16
N PRO A 147 13.54 -0.12 15.19
CA PRO A 147 13.04 -1.48 15.21
C PRO A 147 13.56 -2.24 16.45
N PRO A 148 12.77 -3.19 17.00
CA PRO A 148 13.26 -4.10 18.02
C PRO A 148 14.41 -4.98 17.48
N GLU A 149 15.36 -5.32 18.33
CA GLU A 149 16.46 -6.23 18.00
C GLU A 149 16.50 -7.40 19.00
N PRO A 150 16.90 -8.62 18.60
CA PRO A 150 17.25 -9.01 17.22
C PRO A 150 16.01 -9.13 16.31
N LEU A 151 16.22 -8.97 14.99
CA LEU A 151 15.15 -9.16 14.01
C LEU A 151 14.85 -10.66 13.82
N ARG A 152 13.56 -11.00 13.83
CA ARG A 152 13.08 -12.37 13.55
C ARG A 152 12.99 -12.63 12.05
N GLY A 153 13.45 -13.80 11.59
CA GLY A 153 13.28 -14.24 10.21
C GLY A 153 11.82 -14.46 9.85
N ALA A 154 11.30 -13.68 8.91
CA ALA A 154 9.88 -13.69 8.55
C ALA A 154 9.64 -13.93 7.06
N VAL A 155 8.51 -14.58 6.76
CA VAL A 155 7.92 -14.63 5.43
C VAL A 155 6.53 -14.00 5.46
N ILE A 156 6.23 -13.20 4.44
CA ILE A 156 4.95 -12.52 4.29
C ILE A 156 4.40 -12.89 2.90
N PRO A 157 3.57 -13.93 2.77
CA PRO A 157 2.91 -14.25 1.53
C PRO A 157 1.88 -13.18 1.15
N VAL A 158 1.81 -12.86 -0.14
CA VAL A 158 0.80 -11.95 -0.72
C VAL A 158 -0.12 -12.67 -1.69
N TRP A 159 0.23 -13.89 -2.08
CA TRP A 159 -0.55 -14.72 -2.99
C TRP A 159 -0.23 -16.20 -2.80
N ARG A 160 -1.21 -17.05 -3.10
CA ARG A 160 -1.11 -18.50 -3.09
C ARG A 160 -1.43 -19.06 -4.48
N ASN A 161 -0.77 -20.14 -4.87
CA ASN A 161 -0.91 -20.82 -6.16
C ASN A 161 -0.62 -19.94 -7.41
N PRO A 162 0.66 -19.60 -7.66
CA PRO A 162 1.85 -20.00 -6.90
C PRO A 162 2.05 -19.11 -5.67
N TRP A 163 2.84 -19.57 -4.70
CA TRP A 163 3.25 -18.74 -3.58
C TRP A 163 4.07 -17.56 -4.08
N MET A 164 3.63 -16.37 -3.71
CA MET A 164 4.38 -15.12 -3.92
C MET A 164 4.52 -14.43 -2.57
N VAL A 165 5.72 -13.96 -2.27
CA VAL A 165 6.04 -13.38 -0.97
C VAL A 165 6.59 -11.97 -1.10
N VAL A 166 6.51 -11.19 -0.03
CA VAL A 166 7.12 -9.86 0.03
C VAL A 166 8.63 -10.01 -0.01
N GLY A 167 9.27 -9.31 -0.92
CA GLY A 167 10.72 -9.24 -1.08
C GLY A 167 11.25 -7.84 -0.80
N ARG A 168 12.42 -7.55 -1.39
CA ARG A 168 13.13 -6.27 -1.25
C ARG A 168 12.36 -5.09 -1.83
N ASP A 169 12.76 -3.90 -1.43
CA ASP A 169 12.30 -2.62 -2.01
C ASP A 169 10.77 -2.46 -2.03
N THR A 170 10.10 -2.91 -0.97
CA THR A 170 8.65 -2.79 -0.80
C THR A 170 8.33 -2.04 0.49
N PHE A 171 7.26 -1.25 0.47
CA PHE A 171 6.74 -0.58 1.67
C PHE A 171 6.46 -1.58 2.80
N THR A 172 5.79 -2.69 2.48
CA THR A 172 5.50 -3.76 3.43
C THR A 172 6.76 -4.33 4.07
N GLY A 173 7.84 -4.49 3.28
CA GLY A 173 9.13 -4.98 3.79
C GLY A 173 9.81 -4.00 4.75
N ASP A 174 9.76 -2.70 4.47
CA ASP A 174 10.28 -1.68 5.37
C ASP A 174 9.46 -1.59 6.65
N LEU A 175 8.12 -1.64 6.54
CA LEU A 175 7.23 -1.66 7.70
C LEU A 175 7.48 -2.90 8.58
N ALA A 176 7.60 -4.09 7.97
CA ALA A 176 7.91 -5.33 8.67
C ALA A 176 9.24 -5.21 9.45
N ARG A 177 10.28 -4.62 8.86
CA ARG A 177 11.54 -4.37 9.54
C ARG A 177 11.36 -3.48 10.76
N ARG A 178 10.54 -2.43 10.68
CA ARG A 178 10.23 -1.54 11.82
C ARG A 178 9.42 -2.23 12.92
N LEU A 179 8.82 -3.38 12.62
CA LEU A 179 8.15 -4.27 13.57
C LEU A 179 9.05 -5.39 14.12
N GLY A 180 10.37 -5.38 13.81
CA GLY A 180 11.31 -6.38 14.28
C GLY A 180 11.39 -7.64 13.39
N LEU A 181 10.96 -7.56 12.13
CA LEU A 181 10.96 -8.67 11.20
C LEU A 181 12.00 -8.47 10.10
N ARG A 182 12.74 -9.53 9.74
CA ARG A 182 13.65 -9.58 8.61
C ARG A 182 13.11 -10.55 7.56
N LEU A 183 12.80 -10.06 6.39
CA LEU A 183 12.32 -10.91 5.30
C LEU A 183 13.40 -11.90 4.85
N VAL A 184 13.08 -13.19 4.89
CA VAL A 184 14.01 -14.26 4.49
C VAL A 184 14.29 -14.29 2.99
N HIS A 185 13.42 -13.69 2.18
CA HIS A 185 13.55 -13.60 0.72
C HIS A 185 13.95 -12.21 0.21
N ALA A 186 14.49 -11.33 1.08
CA ALA A 186 14.93 -9.99 0.70
C ALA A 186 16.07 -9.97 -0.34
N ASP A 187 16.85 -11.03 -0.45
CA ASP A 187 17.96 -11.12 -1.41
C ASP A 187 17.50 -11.46 -2.83
N ARG A 188 16.26 -11.83 -3.03
CA ARG A 188 15.71 -12.12 -4.35
C ARG A 188 15.62 -10.84 -5.19
N PRO A 189 15.87 -10.90 -6.52
CA PRO A 189 15.89 -9.71 -7.37
C PRO A 189 14.47 -9.08 -7.55
N ASN A 190 13.43 -9.88 -7.44
CA ASN A 190 12.06 -9.43 -7.59
C ASN A 190 11.48 -8.90 -6.28
N ARG A 191 10.66 -7.87 -6.35
CA ARG A 191 9.94 -7.30 -5.20
C ARG A 191 8.91 -8.26 -4.60
N TYR A 192 8.33 -9.12 -5.43
CA TYR A 192 7.40 -10.18 -5.05
C TYR A 192 7.83 -11.50 -5.69
N PRO A 193 8.88 -12.15 -5.16
CA PRO A 193 9.36 -13.39 -5.74
C PRO A 193 8.35 -14.52 -5.58
N LYS A 194 8.30 -15.38 -6.59
CA LYS A 194 7.66 -16.68 -6.50
C LYS A 194 8.61 -17.62 -5.77
N VAL A 195 8.06 -18.41 -4.85
CA VAL A 195 8.80 -19.40 -4.06
C VAL A 195 8.10 -20.75 -4.11
N SER A 196 8.88 -21.82 -4.03
CA SER A 196 8.38 -23.17 -3.83
C SER A 196 7.92 -23.37 -2.38
N GLU A 197 7.15 -24.43 -2.11
CA GLU A 197 6.72 -24.79 -0.74
C GLU A 197 7.91 -25.00 0.20
N ARG A 198 9.03 -25.56 -0.29
CA ARG A 198 10.25 -25.72 0.49
C ARG A 198 10.86 -24.37 0.85
N GLU A 199 11.02 -23.49 -0.13
CA GLU A 199 11.60 -22.15 0.08
C GLU A 199 10.71 -21.29 0.99
N LEU A 200 9.38 -21.51 0.96
CA LEU A 200 8.41 -20.78 1.76
C LEU A 200 8.68 -20.85 3.27
N VAL A 201 9.29 -21.96 3.73
CA VAL A 201 9.52 -22.22 5.15
C VAL A 201 11.00 -22.20 5.54
N GLU A 202 11.93 -22.13 4.58
CA GLU A 202 13.36 -22.19 4.85
C GLU A 202 13.85 -20.93 5.56
N GLY A 203 14.45 -21.09 6.74
CA GLY A 203 14.95 -19.99 7.56
C GLY A 203 13.88 -19.07 8.17
N VAL A 204 12.61 -19.52 8.17
CA VAL A 204 11.47 -18.77 8.69
C VAL A 204 11.27 -19.05 10.17
N GLU A 205 11.25 -18.01 10.98
CA GLU A 205 10.94 -18.05 12.42
C GLU A 205 9.49 -17.62 12.72
N ILE A 206 8.85 -16.92 11.77
CA ILE A 206 7.44 -16.52 11.83
C ILE A 206 6.86 -16.35 10.42
N ALA A 207 5.67 -16.88 10.18
CA ALA A 207 4.87 -16.61 9.00
C ALA A 207 3.82 -15.54 9.33
N VAL A 208 3.80 -14.47 8.53
CA VAL A 208 2.85 -13.35 8.69
C VAL A 208 1.87 -13.38 7.53
N LEU A 209 0.63 -13.71 7.81
CA LEU A 209 -0.42 -13.93 6.82
C LEU A 209 -1.44 -12.78 6.85
N PRO A 210 -1.36 -11.84 5.92
CA PRO A 210 -2.32 -10.73 5.83
C PRO A 210 -3.65 -11.17 5.22
N ASP A 211 -4.73 -10.47 5.53
CA ASP A 211 -6.05 -10.69 4.95
C ASP A 211 -6.26 -9.96 3.61
N GLU A 212 -5.22 -9.30 3.09
CA GLU A 212 -5.17 -8.73 1.74
C GLU A 212 -3.71 -8.63 1.21
N PRO A 213 -3.45 -8.65 -0.09
CA PRO A 213 -4.41 -8.78 -1.21
C PRO A 213 -5.01 -10.18 -1.37
N TYR A 214 -4.37 -11.23 -0.84
CA TYR A 214 -4.93 -12.56 -0.69
C TYR A 214 -5.52 -12.68 0.71
N VAL A 215 -6.76 -13.18 0.82
CA VAL A 215 -7.44 -13.31 2.10
C VAL A 215 -6.97 -14.58 2.80
N PHE A 216 -5.88 -14.49 3.56
CA PHE A 216 -5.48 -15.56 4.45
C PHE A 216 -6.39 -15.60 5.69
N THR A 217 -6.74 -16.81 6.13
CA THR A 217 -7.61 -17.04 7.27
C THR A 217 -7.03 -18.15 8.16
N GLU A 218 -7.66 -18.44 9.29
CA GLU A 218 -7.26 -19.58 10.12
C GLU A 218 -7.41 -20.94 9.42
N PHE A 219 -8.24 -21.00 8.36
CA PHE A 219 -8.48 -22.22 7.57
C PHE A 219 -7.70 -22.28 6.26
N ASP A 220 -7.18 -21.14 5.78
CA ASP A 220 -6.43 -21.07 4.53
C ASP A 220 -5.12 -20.30 4.71
N GLY A 221 -4.01 -20.99 4.57
CA GLY A 221 -2.64 -20.48 4.70
C GLY A 221 -1.84 -21.13 5.80
N PRO A 222 -2.30 -21.19 7.07
CA PRO A 222 -1.49 -21.67 8.18
C PRO A 222 -0.94 -23.10 8.01
N ALA A 223 -1.69 -24.00 7.39
CA ALA A 223 -1.27 -25.39 7.13
C ALA A 223 0.02 -25.50 6.29
N ALA A 224 0.41 -24.45 5.55
CA ALA A 224 1.65 -24.42 4.79
C ALA A 224 2.91 -24.18 5.67
N PHE A 225 2.73 -23.91 6.98
CA PHE A 225 3.80 -23.54 7.91
C PHE A 225 3.88 -24.49 9.12
N PRO A 226 4.08 -25.82 8.92
CA PRO A 226 4.10 -26.78 10.01
C PRO A 226 5.25 -26.46 10.98
N GLY A 227 4.93 -26.36 12.29
CA GLY A 227 5.92 -26.07 13.34
C GLY A 227 6.42 -24.61 13.39
N ILE A 228 5.99 -23.74 12.47
CA ILE A 228 6.34 -22.32 12.45
C ILE A 228 5.18 -21.51 13.05
N PRO A 229 5.44 -20.55 13.94
CA PRO A 229 4.42 -19.64 14.43
C PRO A 229 3.79 -18.85 13.29
N VAL A 230 2.45 -18.80 13.24
CA VAL A 230 1.69 -18.04 12.24
C VAL A 230 0.96 -16.91 12.92
N ALA A 231 1.15 -15.69 12.41
CA ALA A 231 0.39 -14.52 12.76
C ALA A 231 -0.57 -14.16 11.62
N LEU A 232 -1.87 -14.17 11.88
CA LEU A 232 -2.88 -13.57 11.01
C LEU A 232 -2.93 -12.07 11.30
N VAL A 233 -2.77 -11.25 10.28
CA VAL A 233 -2.64 -9.79 10.47
C VAL A 233 -3.54 -9.02 9.53
N SER A 234 -3.88 -7.80 9.94
CA SER A 234 -4.55 -6.82 9.07
C SER A 234 -3.64 -6.46 7.90
N GLY A 235 -4.05 -6.83 6.70
CA GLY A 235 -3.36 -6.48 5.46
C GLY A 235 -3.38 -4.97 5.25
N ARG A 236 -4.51 -4.30 5.54
CA ARG A 236 -4.60 -2.85 5.49
C ARG A 236 -3.54 -2.18 6.37
N ASP A 237 -3.39 -2.58 7.62
CA ASP A 237 -2.40 -1.99 8.52
C ASP A 237 -0.96 -2.30 8.11
N LEU A 238 -0.75 -3.41 7.39
CA LEU A 238 0.56 -3.85 6.91
C LEU A 238 0.96 -3.23 5.55
N THR A 239 0.00 -2.87 4.71
CA THR A 239 0.27 -2.49 3.31
C THR A 239 -0.15 -1.08 2.92
N TRP A 240 -1.03 -0.42 3.71
CA TRP A 240 -1.51 0.91 3.37
C TRP A 240 -0.67 2.01 4.03
N TYR A 241 -0.45 3.07 3.27
CA TYR A 241 0.22 4.29 3.73
C TYR A 241 -0.81 5.43 3.78
N GLY A 242 -1.32 5.70 4.99
CA GLY A 242 -2.37 6.68 5.23
C GLY A 242 -2.67 6.84 6.72
N PRO A 243 -3.87 7.30 7.08
CA PRO A 243 -4.30 7.45 8.48
C PRO A 243 -4.23 6.16 9.30
N SER A 244 -4.31 4.99 8.66
CA SER A 244 -4.10 3.68 9.30
C SER A 244 -2.77 3.58 10.03
N LEU A 245 -1.73 4.29 9.57
CA LEU A 245 -0.41 4.31 10.21
C LEU A 245 -0.42 4.83 11.67
N LEU A 246 -1.46 5.55 12.08
CA LEU A 246 -1.62 6.00 13.47
C LEU A 246 -1.77 4.82 14.45
N THR A 247 -2.42 3.75 14.02
CA THR A 247 -2.73 2.59 14.87
C THR A 247 -2.03 1.32 14.42
N ALA A 248 -1.57 1.26 13.18
CA ALA A 248 -1.01 0.06 12.56
C ALA A 248 0.14 -0.57 13.38
N ARG A 249 1.03 0.25 13.97
CA ARG A 249 2.15 -0.27 14.78
C ARG A 249 1.64 -1.08 15.97
N THR A 250 0.69 -0.56 16.71
CA THR A 250 0.11 -1.25 17.89
C THR A 250 -0.66 -2.48 17.45
N THR A 251 -1.55 -2.34 16.46
CA THR A 251 -2.36 -3.45 15.94
C THR A 251 -1.50 -4.61 15.47
N LEU A 252 -0.51 -4.33 14.62
CA LEU A 252 0.39 -5.36 14.07
C LEU A 252 1.27 -5.99 15.15
N THR A 253 1.80 -5.20 16.09
CA THR A 253 2.58 -5.73 17.22
C THR A 253 1.76 -6.70 18.04
N ASP A 254 0.52 -6.36 18.38
CA ASP A 254 -0.40 -7.22 19.12
C ASP A 254 -0.72 -8.51 18.34
N GLN A 255 -0.94 -8.40 17.03
CA GLN A 255 -1.19 -9.56 16.18
C GLN A 255 0.04 -10.49 16.07
N LEU A 256 1.23 -9.92 15.93
CA LEU A 256 2.49 -10.68 15.91
C LEU A 256 2.78 -11.39 17.24
N THR A 257 2.44 -10.79 18.38
CA THR A 257 2.60 -11.43 19.70
C THR A 257 1.61 -12.58 19.93
N ARG A 258 0.48 -12.59 19.22
CA ARG A 258 -0.52 -13.68 19.26
C ARG A 258 -0.23 -14.81 18.29
N ALA A 259 0.92 -14.79 17.60
CA ALA A 259 1.28 -15.87 16.68
C ALA A 259 1.20 -17.25 17.35
N ARG A 260 0.57 -18.21 16.66
CA ARG A 260 0.35 -19.56 17.19
C ARG A 260 1.14 -20.58 16.38
N HIS A 261 1.72 -21.56 17.05
CA HIS A 261 2.28 -22.74 16.40
C HIS A 261 1.16 -23.58 15.79
N GLN A 262 1.29 -23.92 14.54
CA GLN A 262 0.46 -24.94 13.93
C GLN A 262 0.91 -26.31 14.47
N PRO A 263 -0.02 -27.20 14.89
CA PRO A 263 0.35 -28.56 15.22
C PRO A 263 1.00 -29.20 13.99
N ALA A 264 2.09 -29.94 14.21
CA ALA A 264 2.69 -30.73 13.13
C ALA A 264 1.61 -31.66 12.55
N ALA A 265 1.46 -31.68 11.23
CA ALA A 265 0.52 -32.57 10.57
C ALA A 265 0.78 -33.99 11.04
N ARG A 266 -0.23 -34.70 11.59
CA ARG A 266 -0.10 -36.10 11.97
C ARG A 266 0.19 -36.87 10.68
N PRO A 267 1.21 -37.77 10.68
CA PRO A 267 1.48 -38.62 9.52
C PRO A 267 0.24 -39.48 9.25
N GLY A 268 -0.43 -39.27 8.10
CA GLY A 268 -1.56 -40.07 7.64
C GLY A 268 -2.91 -39.36 7.46
N GLU A 269 -3.06 -38.07 7.78
CA GLU A 269 -4.27 -37.30 7.42
C GLU A 269 -4.04 -36.58 6.06
N ILE A 270 -4.61 -37.14 5.00
CA ILE A 270 -4.76 -36.46 3.71
C ILE A 270 -5.92 -35.46 3.89
N PRO A 271 -5.72 -34.16 3.73
CA PRO A 271 -6.83 -33.19 3.77
C PRO A 271 -7.78 -33.48 2.60
N ARG A 272 -9.08 -33.65 2.94
CA ARG A 272 -10.15 -33.76 1.94
C ARG A 272 -10.45 -32.40 1.30
#